data_dff44275faf18c83bea42ebd74cceb3b
#
_entry.id   dff44275faf18c83bea42ebd74cceb3b
#
_cell.length_a   1.000
_cell.length_b   1.000
_cell.length_c   1.000
_cell.angle_alpha   90.00
_cell.angle_beta   90.00
_cell.angle_gamma   90.00
#
_symmetry.space_group_name_H-M   'P 1'
#
loop_
_entity.id
_entity.type
_entity.pdbx_description
1 polymer ?
#
loop_
_entity_poly.entity_id
_entity_poly.type
_entity_poly.pdbx_seq_one_letter_code
_entity_poly.pdbx_strand_id
1 'polypeptide(L)'
;SRSRGLGDVYKRQLNMWYESDLDAIMSRTCLRPIPSGKVNKNQALVFGLTLSIFSVIALDFFANRISAGLLLFTIVFYVLIYTIWLKKKTPQNIVIGGAAGALPPVIGWTIATNSLSLEPLTFFLIIFFWTPSHFWALSLYKSDDYKKAKIPMLPLTNGVESTKLNIFIYSLIMLPVII
;
A
#
# COMPACT_ATOMS: atom_id res chain seq x y z
N SER A 1 -15.06 -14.72 -2.93
CA SER A 1 -13.61 -14.95 -3.11
C SER A 1 -13.11 -13.91 -4.11
N ARG A 2 -12.56 -12.80 -3.63
CA ARG A 2 -11.94 -11.81 -4.53
C ARG A 2 -10.58 -12.33 -4.95
N SER A 3 -10.41 -12.57 -6.24
CA SER A 3 -9.10 -12.77 -6.87
C SER A 3 -8.28 -11.49 -6.70
N ARG A 4 -7.48 -11.45 -5.64
CA ARG A 4 -6.53 -10.37 -5.41
C ARG A 4 -5.30 -10.69 -6.24
N GLY A 5 -4.94 -9.80 -7.17
CA GLY A 5 -3.80 -10.02 -8.05
C GLY A 5 -2.51 -10.36 -7.28
N LEU A 6 -1.65 -11.19 -7.86
CA LEU A 6 -0.37 -11.61 -7.29
C LEU A 6 0.46 -10.44 -6.75
N GLY A 7 0.37 -9.26 -7.39
CA GLY A 7 1.05 -8.04 -6.97
C GLY A 7 0.70 -7.51 -5.57
N ASP A 8 -0.45 -7.90 -5.00
CA ASP A 8 -0.87 -7.48 -3.67
C ASP A 8 -0.43 -8.48 -2.58
N VAL A 9 -0.14 -9.72 -2.96
CA VAL A 9 0.15 -10.80 -2.01
C VAL A 9 1.52 -10.61 -1.36
N TYR A 10 2.57 -10.38 -2.14
CA TYR A 10 3.94 -10.24 -1.60
C TYR A 10 4.13 -8.98 -0.74
N LYS A 11 3.53 -7.84 -1.14
CA LYS A 11 3.58 -6.61 -0.33
C LYS A 11 2.99 -6.84 1.05
N ARG A 12 1.88 -7.58 1.12
CA ARG A 12 1.22 -7.90 2.39
C ARG A 12 2.00 -8.88 3.24
N GLN A 13 2.70 -9.84 2.65
CA GLN A 13 3.50 -10.81 3.40
C GLN A 13 4.66 -10.12 4.13
N LEU A 14 5.44 -9.29 3.43
CA LEU A 14 6.53 -8.53 4.04
C LEU A 14 6.03 -7.52 5.09
N ASN A 15 4.90 -6.87 4.82
CA ASN A 15 4.26 -5.97 5.79
C ASN A 15 3.77 -6.73 7.03
N MET A 16 3.11 -7.90 6.88
CA MET A 16 2.66 -8.73 8.00
C MET A 16 3.83 -9.26 8.83
N TRP A 17 4.95 -9.59 8.18
CA TRP A 17 6.17 -9.97 8.89
C TRP A 17 6.70 -8.84 9.77
N TYR A 18 6.87 -7.65 9.20
CA TYR A 18 7.42 -6.48 9.90
C TYR A 18 6.47 -5.98 11.00
N GLU A 19 5.18 -6.00 10.75
CA GLU A 19 4.15 -5.44 11.63
C GLU A 19 3.43 -6.48 12.49
N SER A 20 3.93 -7.70 12.58
CA SER A 20 3.27 -8.78 13.31
C SER A 20 2.89 -8.40 14.75
N ASP A 21 3.74 -7.64 15.43
CA ASP A 21 3.52 -7.20 16.81
C ASP A 21 2.42 -6.12 16.90
N LEU A 22 2.35 -5.22 15.91
CA LEU A 22 1.26 -4.24 15.78
C LEU A 22 -0.05 -4.90 15.38
N ASP A 23 0.01 -5.87 14.47
CA ASP A 23 -1.14 -6.64 14.01
C ASP A 23 -1.80 -7.43 15.15
N ALA A 24 -1.04 -7.88 16.14
CA ALA A 24 -1.55 -8.57 17.32
C ALA A 24 -2.38 -7.66 18.24
N ILE A 25 -2.11 -6.35 18.25
CA ILE A 25 -2.78 -5.37 19.11
C ILE A 25 -4.09 -4.86 18.47
N MET A 26 -4.15 -4.82 17.14
CA MET A 26 -5.29 -4.27 16.41
C MET A 26 -6.41 -5.30 16.24
N SER A 27 -7.65 -4.97 16.60
CA SER A 27 -8.81 -5.88 16.52
C SER A 27 -9.04 -6.43 15.10
N ARG A 28 -8.73 -5.64 14.07
CA ARG A 28 -8.88 -6.01 12.66
C ARG A 28 -7.86 -7.02 12.16
N THR A 29 -6.70 -7.10 12.77
CA THR A 29 -5.54 -7.85 12.25
C THR A 29 -4.99 -8.92 13.18
N CYS A 30 -5.47 -9.02 14.42
CA CYS A 30 -5.03 -10.01 15.41
C CYS A 30 -5.26 -11.47 14.97
N LEU A 31 -6.25 -11.69 14.10
CA LEU A 31 -6.53 -13.03 13.53
C LEU A 31 -5.72 -13.36 12.26
N ARG A 32 -4.78 -12.49 11.85
CA ARG A 32 -3.87 -12.79 10.74
C ARG A 32 -2.98 -14.00 11.05
N PRO A 33 -2.47 -14.71 10.03
CA PRO A 33 -1.72 -15.96 10.22
C PRO A 33 -0.52 -15.86 11.16
N ILE A 34 0.23 -14.76 11.13
CA ILE A 34 1.41 -14.59 12.00
C ILE A 34 0.99 -14.25 13.43
N PRO A 35 0.17 -13.22 13.72
CA PRO A 35 -0.30 -12.93 15.08
C PRO A 35 -1.05 -14.10 15.73
N SER A 36 -1.81 -14.87 14.94
CA SER A 36 -2.55 -16.05 15.44
C SER A 36 -1.68 -17.28 15.66
N GLY A 37 -0.38 -17.22 15.38
CA GLY A 37 0.55 -18.35 15.53
C GLY A 37 0.44 -19.44 14.47
N LYS A 38 -0.37 -19.26 13.42
CA LYS A 38 -0.55 -20.24 12.33
C LYS A 38 0.67 -20.34 11.41
N VAL A 39 1.45 -19.26 11.32
CA VAL A 39 2.66 -19.18 10.49
C VAL A 39 3.76 -18.52 11.29
N ASN A 40 4.96 -19.11 11.27
CA ASN A 40 6.13 -18.54 11.92
C ASN A 40 6.59 -17.25 11.18
N LYS A 41 7.05 -16.26 11.95
CA LYS A 41 7.54 -14.98 11.43
C LYS A 41 8.64 -15.15 10.37
N ASN A 42 9.59 -16.06 10.60
CA ASN A 42 10.67 -16.34 9.65
C ASN A 42 10.17 -17.03 8.36
N GLN A 43 9.21 -17.94 8.47
CA GLN A 43 8.59 -18.57 7.30
C GLN A 43 7.85 -17.55 6.44
N ALA A 44 7.13 -16.61 7.06
CA ALA A 44 6.46 -15.54 6.34
C ALA A 44 7.44 -14.61 5.62
N LEU A 45 8.59 -14.30 6.23
CA LEU A 45 9.65 -13.50 5.60
C LEU A 45 10.22 -14.23 4.37
N VAL A 46 10.65 -15.48 4.54
CA VAL A 46 11.20 -16.29 3.43
C VAL A 46 10.19 -16.39 2.30
N PHE A 47 8.94 -16.71 2.61
CA PHE A 47 7.87 -16.78 1.61
C PHE A 47 7.67 -15.45 0.88
N GLY A 48 7.61 -14.33 1.62
CA GLY A 48 7.45 -12.99 1.03
C GLY A 48 8.61 -12.59 0.13
N LEU A 49 9.86 -12.86 0.53
CA LEU A 49 11.05 -12.59 -0.27
C LEU A 49 11.09 -13.47 -1.53
N THR A 50 10.85 -14.77 -1.39
CA THR A 50 10.81 -15.72 -2.52
C THR A 50 9.77 -15.29 -3.54
N LEU A 51 8.56 -14.94 -3.08
CA LEU A 51 7.48 -14.49 -3.96
C LEU A 51 7.83 -13.17 -4.67
N SER A 52 8.48 -12.23 -3.97
CA SER A 52 8.91 -10.95 -4.53
C SER A 52 9.95 -11.15 -5.63
N ILE A 53 10.99 -11.93 -5.36
CA ILE A 53 12.07 -12.24 -6.32
C ILE A 53 11.49 -12.97 -7.54
N PHE A 54 10.69 -14.02 -7.30
CA PHE A 54 10.06 -14.77 -8.37
C PHE A 54 9.17 -13.89 -9.26
N SER A 55 8.39 -12.98 -8.66
CA SER A 55 7.50 -12.07 -9.41
C SER A 55 8.27 -11.11 -10.31
N VAL A 56 9.40 -10.57 -9.82
CA VAL A 56 10.27 -9.68 -10.63
C VAL A 56 10.91 -10.43 -11.77
N ILE A 57 11.46 -11.62 -11.51
CA ILE A 57 12.09 -12.47 -12.54
C ILE A 57 11.04 -12.91 -13.57
N ALA A 58 9.87 -13.33 -13.13
CA ALA A 58 8.79 -13.74 -14.03
C ALA A 58 8.35 -12.57 -14.92
N LEU A 59 8.24 -11.36 -14.37
CA LEU A 59 7.89 -10.19 -15.18
C LEU A 59 9.00 -9.81 -16.18
N ASP A 60 10.26 -9.93 -15.79
CA ASP A 60 11.39 -9.69 -16.71
C ASP A 60 11.40 -10.68 -17.88
N PHE A 61 11.11 -11.95 -17.58
CA PHE A 61 11.16 -13.03 -18.57
C PHE A 61 9.91 -13.08 -19.48
N PHE A 62 8.71 -12.93 -18.91
CA PHE A 62 7.45 -13.11 -19.64
C PHE A 62 6.84 -11.80 -20.19
N ALA A 63 7.28 -10.65 -19.70
CA ALA A 63 6.78 -9.35 -20.14
C ALA A 63 7.92 -8.48 -20.67
N ASN A 64 8.47 -7.62 -19.83
CA ASN A 64 9.58 -6.74 -20.20
C ASN A 64 10.31 -6.19 -18.97
N ARG A 65 11.54 -5.69 -19.20
CA ARG A 65 12.41 -5.13 -18.15
C ARG A 65 11.84 -3.89 -17.49
N ILE A 66 11.06 -3.08 -18.21
CA ILE A 66 10.46 -1.85 -17.66
C ILE A 66 9.44 -2.22 -16.58
N SER A 67 8.56 -3.17 -16.87
CA SER A 67 7.55 -3.65 -15.92
C SER A 67 8.20 -4.33 -14.69
N ALA A 68 9.25 -5.12 -14.91
CA ALA A 68 10.00 -5.74 -13.82
C ALA A 68 10.69 -4.70 -12.93
N GLY A 69 11.31 -3.67 -13.52
CA GLY A 69 11.91 -2.56 -12.81
C GLY A 69 10.89 -1.74 -12.01
N LEU A 70 9.73 -1.43 -12.58
CA LEU A 70 8.63 -0.76 -11.89
C LEU A 70 8.08 -1.60 -10.73
N LEU A 71 7.97 -2.91 -10.91
CA LEU A 71 7.55 -3.81 -9.84
C LEU A 71 8.58 -3.83 -8.70
N LEU A 72 9.86 -3.99 -9.02
CA LEU A 72 10.94 -3.95 -8.03
C LEU A 72 10.95 -2.62 -7.27
N PHE A 73 10.87 -1.49 -7.98
CA PHE A 73 10.75 -0.16 -7.37
C PHE A 73 9.55 -0.10 -6.42
N THR A 74 8.38 -0.60 -6.83
CA THR A 74 7.17 -0.60 -6.00
C THR A 74 7.36 -1.41 -4.73
N ILE A 75 8.01 -2.58 -4.80
CA ILE A 75 8.28 -3.43 -3.64
C ILE A 75 9.22 -2.71 -2.65
N VAL A 76 10.34 -2.22 -3.15
CA VAL A 76 11.37 -1.52 -2.35
C VAL A 76 10.77 -0.27 -1.70
N PHE A 77 10.06 0.56 -2.47
CA PHE A 77 9.40 1.76 -1.98
C PHE A 77 8.39 1.43 -0.87
N TYR A 78 7.53 0.44 -1.11
CA TYR A 78 6.50 0.06 -0.12
C TYR A 78 7.11 -0.51 1.17
N VAL A 79 8.11 -1.37 1.06
CA VAL A 79 8.72 -2.01 2.25
C VAL A 79 9.61 -1.04 3.00
N LEU A 80 10.59 -0.43 2.33
CA LEU A 80 11.60 0.40 3.00
C LEU A 80 11.05 1.78 3.35
N ILE A 81 10.45 2.48 2.39
CA ILE A 81 10.03 3.87 2.60
C ILE A 81 8.72 3.93 3.37
N TYR A 82 7.68 3.23 2.91
CA TYR A 82 6.37 3.31 3.56
C TYR A 82 6.34 2.51 4.87
N THR A 83 6.61 1.20 4.86
CA THR A 83 6.39 0.33 6.01
C THR A 83 7.41 0.57 7.13
N ILE A 84 8.70 0.62 6.80
CA ILE A 84 9.76 0.72 7.82
C ILE A 84 9.93 2.16 8.30
N TRP A 85 9.92 3.12 7.40
CA TRP A 85 10.28 4.49 7.73
C TRP A 85 9.08 5.39 8.02
N LEU A 86 8.14 5.58 7.08
CA LEU A 86 7.11 6.63 7.16
C LEU A 86 5.93 6.28 8.06
N LYS A 87 5.49 5.04 8.07
CA LYS A 87 4.22 4.65 8.71
C LYS A 87 4.12 5.02 10.19
N LYS A 88 5.25 5.02 10.90
CA LYS A 88 5.31 5.36 12.34
C LYS A 88 5.74 6.81 12.61
N LYS A 89 6.17 7.56 11.59
CA LYS A 89 6.77 8.89 11.78
C LYS A 89 5.88 10.05 11.40
N THR A 90 4.97 9.88 10.45
CA THR A 90 4.18 10.98 9.92
C THR A 90 2.74 10.61 9.61
N PRO A 91 1.76 11.50 9.85
CA PRO A 91 0.38 11.30 9.43
C PRO A 91 0.21 11.33 7.90
N GLN A 92 1.22 11.86 7.16
CA GLN A 92 1.27 11.85 5.69
C GLN A 92 1.71 10.50 5.10
N ASN A 93 1.95 9.49 5.95
CA ASN A 93 2.35 8.15 5.51
C ASN A 93 1.38 7.57 4.46
N ILE A 94 0.09 7.87 4.57
CA ILE A 94 -0.95 7.39 3.67
C ILE A 94 -0.81 8.03 2.29
N VAL A 95 -0.53 9.33 2.22
CA VAL A 95 -0.35 10.04 0.95
C VAL A 95 0.85 9.46 0.20
N ILE A 96 2.00 9.40 0.86
CA ILE A 96 3.24 8.90 0.25
C ILE A 96 3.12 7.41 -0.07
N GLY A 97 2.58 6.62 0.86
CA GLY A 97 2.34 5.18 0.65
C GLY A 97 1.32 4.88 -0.45
N GLY A 98 0.40 5.81 -0.71
CA GLY A 98 -0.57 5.74 -1.80
C GLY A 98 0.07 5.62 -3.18
N ALA A 99 1.27 6.19 -3.37
CA ALA A 99 2.02 6.06 -4.62
C ALA A 99 2.31 4.59 -4.99
N ALA A 100 2.72 3.76 -4.02
CA ALA A 100 2.93 2.33 -4.28
C ALA A 100 1.64 1.58 -4.65
N GLY A 101 0.50 2.05 -4.12
CA GLY A 101 -0.82 1.50 -4.46
C GLY A 101 -1.32 1.94 -5.83
N ALA A 102 -0.84 3.07 -6.33
CA ALA A 102 -1.23 3.65 -7.62
C ALA A 102 -0.39 3.16 -8.82
N LEU A 103 0.74 2.46 -8.58
CA LEU A 103 1.61 1.94 -9.65
C LEU A 103 1.09 0.72 -10.43
N PRO A 104 0.24 -0.18 -9.88
CA PRO A 104 -0.21 -1.36 -10.62
C PRO A 104 -0.81 -1.10 -12.01
N PRO A 105 -1.65 -0.07 -12.25
CA PRO A 105 -2.12 0.24 -13.60
C PRO A 105 -1.00 0.62 -14.57
N VAL A 106 0.03 1.35 -14.08
CA VAL A 106 1.21 1.72 -14.87
C VAL A 106 2.00 0.47 -15.26
N ILE A 107 2.19 -0.46 -14.32
CA ILE A 107 2.85 -1.74 -14.59
C ILE A 107 2.04 -2.55 -15.62
N GLY A 108 0.70 -2.64 -15.44
CA GLY A 108 -0.17 -3.34 -16.37
C GLY A 108 -0.10 -2.75 -17.79
N TRP A 109 -0.05 -1.42 -17.92
CA TRP A 109 0.11 -0.74 -19.19
C TRP A 109 1.46 -1.06 -19.84
N THR A 110 2.56 -0.98 -19.09
CA THR A 110 3.89 -1.30 -19.62
C THR A 110 4.04 -2.76 -20.03
N ILE A 111 3.31 -3.69 -19.40
CA ILE A 111 3.25 -5.09 -19.84
C ILE A 111 2.59 -5.18 -21.23
N ALA A 112 1.48 -4.46 -21.41
CA ALA A 112 0.70 -4.55 -22.65
C ALA A 112 1.35 -3.83 -23.84
N THR A 113 1.97 -2.66 -23.59
CA THR A 113 2.48 -1.78 -24.66
C THR A 113 4.00 -1.86 -24.86
N ASN A 114 4.71 -2.51 -23.96
CA ASN A 114 6.18 -2.54 -23.89
C ASN A 114 6.83 -1.14 -23.86
N SER A 115 6.09 -0.13 -23.39
CA SER A 115 6.54 1.26 -23.34
C SER A 115 6.08 1.97 -22.08
N LEU A 116 6.84 3.00 -21.68
CA LEU A 116 6.44 3.96 -20.66
C LEU A 116 5.81 5.15 -21.38
N SER A 117 4.53 5.40 -21.10
CA SER A 117 3.77 6.47 -21.73
C SER A 117 2.97 7.27 -20.67
N LEU A 118 2.32 8.34 -21.06
CA LEU A 118 1.59 9.19 -20.14
C LEU A 118 0.14 8.72 -19.89
N GLU A 119 -0.39 7.85 -20.73
CA GLU A 119 -1.80 7.40 -20.66
C GLU A 119 -2.14 6.73 -19.30
N PRO A 120 -1.31 5.84 -18.75
CA PRO A 120 -1.61 5.25 -17.45
C PRO A 120 -1.45 6.22 -16.27
N LEU A 121 -0.89 7.43 -16.50
CA LEU A 121 -0.76 8.45 -15.45
C LEU A 121 -2.12 8.89 -14.91
N THR A 122 -3.15 8.94 -15.75
CA THR A 122 -4.50 9.25 -15.30
C THR A 122 -4.99 8.24 -14.26
N PHE A 123 -4.84 6.94 -14.52
CA PHE A 123 -5.21 5.90 -13.56
C PHE A 123 -4.36 5.97 -12.28
N PHE A 124 -3.06 6.25 -12.44
CA PHE A 124 -2.19 6.48 -11.30
C PHE A 124 -2.69 7.63 -10.44
N LEU A 125 -2.98 8.79 -11.03
CA LEU A 125 -3.43 9.99 -10.31
C LEU A 125 -4.80 9.77 -9.64
N ILE A 126 -5.74 9.11 -10.31
CA ILE A 126 -7.04 8.76 -9.72
C ILE A 126 -6.83 7.94 -8.43
N ILE A 127 -6.06 6.86 -8.51
CA ILE A 127 -5.82 5.99 -7.35
C ILE A 127 -5.00 6.72 -6.28
N PHE A 128 -4.01 7.51 -6.69
CA PHE A 128 -3.15 8.26 -5.77
C PHE A 128 -3.94 9.28 -4.96
N PHE A 129 -4.81 10.08 -5.57
CA PHE A 129 -5.64 11.07 -4.87
C PHE A 129 -6.82 10.45 -4.13
N TRP A 130 -7.36 9.32 -4.62
CA TRP A 130 -8.41 8.57 -3.92
C TRP A 130 -7.91 7.92 -2.62
N THR A 131 -6.69 7.43 -2.61
CA THR A 131 -6.12 6.67 -1.49
C THR A 131 -6.15 7.42 -0.16
N PRO A 132 -5.69 8.69 -0.04
CA PRO A 132 -5.76 9.44 1.21
C PRO A 132 -7.19 9.63 1.71
N SER A 133 -8.12 10.06 0.86
CA SER A 133 -9.52 10.25 1.23
C SER A 133 -10.14 8.96 1.78
N HIS A 134 -9.91 7.83 1.11
CA HIS A 134 -10.41 6.52 1.53
C HIS A 134 -9.84 6.07 2.88
N PHE A 135 -8.53 6.16 3.06
CA PHE A 135 -7.89 5.70 4.30
C PHE A 135 -8.13 6.63 5.49
N TRP A 136 -8.21 7.94 5.27
CA TRP A 136 -8.58 8.86 6.36
C TRP A 136 -10.02 8.68 6.79
N ALA A 137 -10.95 8.44 5.87
CA ALA A 137 -12.33 8.09 6.23
C ALA A 137 -12.37 6.78 7.06
N LEU A 138 -11.60 5.76 6.66
CA LEU A 138 -11.47 4.53 7.44
C LEU A 138 -10.83 4.78 8.82
N SER A 139 -9.85 5.68 8.92
CA SER A 139 -9.19 6.00 10.18
C SER A 139 -10.08 6.77 11.15
N LEU A 140 -11.02 7.58 10.67
CA LEU A 140 -12.06 8.19 11.49
C LEU A 140 -12.94 7.12 12.14
N TYR A 141 -13.33 6.11 11.38
CA TYR A 141 -14.17 5.02 11.86
C TYR A 141 -13.44 4.03 12.78
N LYS A 142 -12.11 3.87 12.64
CA LYS A 142 -11.26 2.92 13.39
C LYS A 142 -10.20 3.61 14.24
N SER A 143 -10.48 4.81 14.73
CA SER A 143 -9.53 5.64 15.49
C SER A 143 -8.91 4.93 16.69
N ASP A 144 -9.70 4.15 17.44
CA ASP A 144 -9.25 3.44 18.64
C ASP A 144 -8.20 2.37 18.36
N ASP A 145 -8.34 1.62 17.26
CA ASP A 145 -7.35 0.63 16.84
C ASP A 145 -6.00 1.28 16.50
N TYR A 146 -6.03 2.41 15.78
CA TYR A 146 -4.81 3.16 15.45
C TYR A 146 -4.17 3.81 16.66
N LYS A 147 -4.98 4.29 17.62
CA LYS A 147 -4.51 4.84 18.88
C LYS A 147 -3.79 3.77 19.73
N LYS A 148 -4.36 2.57 19.86
CA LYS A 148 -3.75 1.42 20.54
C LYS A 148 -2.41 1.02 19.90
N ALA A 149 -2.34 1.03 18.57
CA ALA A 149 -1.13 0.70 17.81
C ALA A 149 -0.11 1.86 17.75
N LYS A 150 -0.39 3.01 18.34
CA LYS A 150 0.44 4.23 18.31
C LYS A 150 0.86 4.65 16.89
N ILE A 151 -0.04 4.45 15.93
CA ILE A 151 0.18 4.88 14.54
C ILE A 151 -0.34 6.32 14.39
N PRO A 152 0.49 7.29 13.95
CA PRO A 152 0.09 8.69 13.82
C PRO A 152 -0.82 8.88 12.60
N MET A 153 -2.11 8.59 12.77
CA MET A 153 -3.12 8.86 11.75
C MET A 153 -3.63 10.29 11.87
N LEU A 154 -4.00 10.89 10.75
CA LEU A 154 -4.43 12.29 10.68
C LEU A 154 -5.51 12.66 11.71
N PRO A 155 -6.56 11.84 11.96
CA PRO A 155 -7.54 12.15 13.01
C PRO A 155 -6.96 12.22 14.42
N LEU A 156 -5.91 11.45 14.70
CA LEU A 156 -5.28 11.39 16.02
C LEU A 156 -4.26 12.52 16.24
N THR A 157 -3.68 13.05 15.18
CA THR A 157 -2.66 14.10 15.23
C THR A 157 -3.24 15.49 15.04
N ASN A 158 -4.15 15.66 14.07
CA ASN A 158 -4.69 16.94 13.63
C ASN A 158 -6.18 17.12 13.92
N GLY A 159 -6.83 16.10 14.49
CA GLY A 159 -8.24 16.13 14.83
C GLY A 159 -9.18 15.76 13.69
N VAL A 160 -10.45 15.56 14.06
CA VAL A 160 -11.51 15.06 13.16
C VAL A 160 -11.85 16.08 12.06
N GLU A 161 -11.99 17.36 12.42
CA GLU A 161 -12.41 18.41 11.47
C GLU A 161 -11.34 18.67 10.40
N SER A 162 -10.06 18.72 10.81
CA SER A 162 -8.94 18.80 9.86
C SER A 162 -8.92 17.60 8.91
N THR A 163 -9.23 16.41 9.43
CA THR A 163 -9.28 15.19 8.59
C THR A 163 -10.40 15.24 7.58
N LYS A 164 -11.61 15.68 7.97
CA LYS A 164 -12.75 15.86 7.06
C LYS A 164 -12.42 16.87 5.95
N LEU A 165 -11.78 18.00 6.32
CA LEU A 165 -11.35 19.01 5.35
C LEU A 165 -10.34 18.43 4.35
N ASN A 166 -9.35 17.67 4.80
CA ASN A 166 -8.39 17.03 3.92
C ASN A 166 -9.05 16.00 2.98
N ILE A 167 -9.99 15.19 3.49
CA ILE A 167 -10.78 14.26 2.67
C ILE A 167 -11.51 15.04 1.56
N PHE A 168 -12.14 16.14 1.90
CA PHE A 168 -12.87 16.98 0.95
C PHE A 168 -11.93 17.58 -0.11
N ILE A 169 -10.79 18.16 0.30
CA ILE A 169 -9.78 18.74 -0.61
C ILE A 169 -9.27 17.68 -1.60
N TYR A 170 -8.86 16.51 -1.13
CA TYR A 170 -8.38 15.43 -2.00
C TYR A 170 -9.46 14.90 -2.95
N SER A 171 -10.72 14.87 -2.50
CA SER A 171 -11.86 14.52 -3.36
C SER A 171 -12.10 15.57 -4.45
N LEU A 172 -11.93 16.88 -4.14
CA LEU A 172 -12.01 17.94 -5.14
C LEU A 172 -10.86 17.89 -6.16
N ILE A 173 -9.62 17.63 -5.70
CA ILE A 173 -8.45 17.50 -6.58
C ILE A 173 -8.62 16.33 -7.56
N MET A 174 -9.36 15.30 -7.17
CA MET A 174 -9.61 14.14 -8.03
C MET A 174 -10.56 14.48 -9.19
N LEU A 175 -11.46 15.46 -9.04
CA LEU A 175 -12.45 15.80 -10.08
C LEU A 175 -11.82 16.14 -11.44
N PRO A 176 -10.85 17.07 -11.55
CA PRO A 176 -10.23 17.41 -12.83
C PRO A 176 -9.37 16.31 -13.43
N VAL A 177 -9.05 15.27 -12.67
CA VAL A 177 -8.31 14.11 -13.18
C VAL A 177 -9.25 13.09 -13.82
N ILE A 178 -10.53 13.11 -13.45
CA ILE A 178 -11.55 12.18 -13.97
C ILE A 178 -12.24 12.73 -15.21
N ILE A 179 -12.32 14.07 -15.35
CA ILE A 179 -12.95 14.77 -16.47
C ILE A 179 -11.94 14.90 -17.62
#